data_fbbb0cc1322a03c2d35fd1671387bff7
#
_entry.id   fbbb0cc1322a03c2d35fd1671387bff7
#
_cell.length_a   1.000
_cell.length_b   1.000
_cell.length_c   1.000
_cell.angle_alpha   90.00
_cell.angle_beta   90.00
_cell.angle_gamma   90.00
#
_symmetry.space_group_name_H-M   'P 1'
#
loop_
_entity.id
_entity.type
_entity.pdbx_description
1 polymer ?
#
loop_
_entity_poly.entity_id
_entity_poly.type
_entity_poly.pdbx_seq_one_letter_code
_entity_poly.pdbx_strand_id
1 'polypeptide(L)'
;MKRKKPLVLFVSDSTESIGSLGATLFPDFKFNTVKNAQEALKTISNPPYPDIILLDTNIQGMDSFALCRQLKEDELSKDIPVIFIAEKGHISEESKAFEVGAVDCISKPVNPVISKARIETHLKLKRQRDLLATLAERDGLTGIANRRRFDEVLSKEYKNALREHKPIALIMIDIDDFKSFNDHYGHVAGDEALKQVAHIIDKTLNRPMDQVARYGGEEFACLLPDTDVEGMKLIAESILEAIRALQIPHNFSRATNILTISLGGASIIPEHGHDPKIIVGIADKMLYKAKDSGRNRFIL
;
A
#
# COMPACT_ATOMS: atom_id res chain seq x y z
N MET A 1 -4.30 9.47 -22.42
CA MET A 1 -5.07 9.48 -21.15
C MET A 1 -5.06 10.90 -20.57
N LYS A 2 -6.24 11.50 -20.31
CA LYS A 2 -6.30 12.81 -19.61
C LYS A 2 -5.79 12.60 -18.17
N ARG A 3 -4.71 13.29 -17.79
CA ARG A 3 -4.20 13.27 -16.41
C ARG A 3 -5.30 13.73 -15.45
N LYS A 4 -5.57 12.96 -14.41
CA LYS A 4 -6.49 13.35 -13.34
C LYS A 4 -5.93 14.61 -12.67
N LYS A 5 -6.74 15.68 -12.59
CA LYS A 5 -6.33 16.94 -11.93
C LYS A 5 -6.10 16.66 -10.44
N PRO A 6 -4.99 17.17 -9.85
CA PRO A 6 -4.74 17.04 -8.42
C PRO A 6 -5.84 17.71 -7.60
N LEU A 7 -6.13 17.14 -6.41
CA LEU A 7 -7.09 17.69 -5.46
C LEU A 7 -6.34 18.48 -4.39
N VAL A 8 -6.64 19.78 -4.31
CA VAL A 8 -6.13 20.70 -3.29
C VAL A 8 -7.20 20.87 -2.21
N LEU A 9 -6.88 20.56 -0.97
CA LEU A 9 -7.71 20.91 0.18
C LEU A 9 -7.24 22.26 0.71
N PHE A 10 -8.14 23.24 0.74
CA PHE A 10 -7.88 24.55 1.30
C PHE A 10 -8.63 24.70 2.62
N VAL A 11 -7.88 24.88 3.72
CA VAL A 11 -8.43 25.08 5.07
C VAL A 11 -8.27 26.53 5.43
N SER A 12 -9.33 27.33 5.29
CA SER A 12 -9.35 28.75 5.61
C SER A 12 -10.78 29.27 5.69
N ASP A 13 -11.04 30.24 6.55
CA ASP A 13 -12.30 31.00 6.59
C ASP A 13 -12.23 32.32 5.79
N SER A 14 -11.04 32.69 5.29
CA SER A 14 -10.80 33.88 4.49
C SER A 14 -11.25 33.73 3.05
N THR A 15 -12.35 34.38 2.68
CA THR A 15 -12.85 34.44 1.29
C THR A 15 -11.88 35.11 0.32
N GLU A 16 -11.05 36.04 0.78
CA GLU A 16 -10.07 36.76 -0.03
C GLU A 16 -8.91 35.88 -0.44
N SER A 17 -8.35 35.11 0.51
CA SER A 17 -7.25 34.14 0.25
C SER A 17 -7.73 33.03 -0.69
N ILE A 18 -8.96 32.54 -0.51
CA ILE A 18 -9.59 31.52 -1.36
C ILE A 18 -9.81 32.07 -2.79
N GLY A 19 -10.33 33.30 -2.91
CA GLY A 19 -10.65 33.89 -4.21
C GLY A 19 -9.41 34.18 -5.07
N SER A 20 -8.34 34.73 -4.46
CA SER A 20 -7.11 35.07 -5.19
C SER A 20 -6.35 33.83 -5.68
N LEU A 21 -6.29 32.78 -4.87
CA LEU A 21 -5.68 31.49 -5.26
C LEU A 21 -6.59 30.71 -6.22
N GLY A 22 -7.87 30.65 -5.93
CA GLY A 22 -8.84 29.87 -6.71
C GLY A 22 -8.85 30.24 -8.18
N ALA A 23 -8.92 31.52 -8.52
CA ALA A 23 -8.97 31.97 -9.90
C ALA A 23 -7.77 31.53 -10.75
N THR A 24 -6.55 31.52 -10.15
CA THR A 24 -5.30 31.13 -10.85
C THR A 24 -5.08 29.63 -10.90
N LEU A 25 -5.53 28.92 -9.88
CA LEU A 25 -5.29 27.47 -9.75
C LEU A 25 -6.40 26.62 -10.39
N PHE A 26 -7.63 27.17 -10.53
CA PHE A 26 -8.81 26.43 -11.01
C PHE A 26 -8.66 25.70 -12.36
N PRO A 27 -7.92 26.22 -13.36
CA PRO A 27 -7.75 25.50 -14.61
C PRO A 27 -7.03 24.16 -14.47
N ASP A 28 -6.10 24.04 -13.50
CA ASP A 28 -5.16 22.93 -13.41
C ASP A 28 -5.44 21.97 -12.24
N PHE A 29 -6.21 22.42 -11.23
CA PHE A 29 -6.47 21.70 -10.00
C PHE A 29 -7.96 21.52 -9.74
N LYS A 30 -8.30 20.52 -8.91
CA LYS A 30 -9.60 20.42 -8.23
C LYS A 30 -9.45 21.01 -6.84
N PHE A 31 -10.47 21.71 -6.37
CA PHE A 31 -10.47 22.31 -5.04
C PHE A 31 -11.56 21.71 -4.18
N ASN A 32 -11.21 21.50 -2.93
CA ASN A 32 -12.15 21.36 -1.83
C ASN A 32 -11.77 22.42 -0.78
N THR A 33 -12.75 23.16 -0.28
CA THR A 33 -12.53 24.24 0.68
C THR A 33 -13.32 23.94 1.94
N VAL A 34 -12.67 24.03 3.08
CA VAL A 34 -13.26 23.84 4.41
C VAL A 34 -12.84 24.99 5.33
N LYS A 35 -13.69 25.33 6.32
CA LYS A 35 -13.51 26.54 7.13
C LYS A 35 -12.81 26.29 8.45
N ASN A 36 -12.77 25.05 8.92
CA ASN A 36 -12.26 24.72 10.24
C ASN A 36 -11.54 23.36 10.26
N ALA A 37 -10.85 23.09 11.36
CA ALA A 37 -10.09 21.88 11.54
C ALA A 37 -10.93 20.58 11.54
N GLN A 38 -12.16 20.64 12.08
CA GLN A 38 -13.02 19.44 12.16
C GLN A 38 -13.48 19.01 10.77
N GLU A 39 -13.86 19.97 9.92
CA GLU A 39 -14.20 19.70 8.52
C GLU A 39 -12.99 19.16 7.74
N ALA A 40 -11.78 19.70 8.00
CA ALA A 40 -10.55 19.23 7.38
C ALA A 40 -10.27 17.75 7.74
N LEU A 41 -10.31 17.40 9.02
CA LEU A 41 -10.11 16.03 9.49
C LEU A 41 -11.16 15.07 8.89
N LYS A 42 -12.44 15.47 8.86
CA LYS A 42 -13.51 14.68 8.24
C LYS A 42 -13.28 14.46 6.73
N THR A 43 -12.81 15.50 6.04
CA THR A 43 -12.51 15.41 4.60
C THR A 43 -11.33 14.49 4.32
N ILE A 44 -10.29 14.51 5.16
CA ILE A 44 -9.08 13.72 5.00
C ILE A 44 -9.33 12.23 5.36
N SER A 45 -10.30 11.94 6.23
CA SER A 45 -10.66 10.56 6.60
C SER A 45 -11.51 9.84 5.55
N ASN A 46 -11.98 10.53 4.49
CA ASN A 46 -12.86 9.95 3.47
C ASN A 46 -12.33 10.21 2.05
N PRO A 47 -12.36 9.22 1.15
CA PRO A 47 -11.97 9.44 -0.24
C PRO A 47 -12.97 10.37 -0.99
N PRO A 48 -12.50 11.17 -1.96
CA PRO A 48 -11.14 11.21 -2.47
C PRO A 48 -10.18 12.01 -1.57
N TYR A 49 -9.02 11.45 -1.26
CA TYR A 49 -8.00 12.09 -0.43
C TYR A 49 -7.35 13.27 -1.18
N PRO A 50 -7.00 14.38 -0.48
CA PRO A 50 -6.30 15.50 -1.10
C PRO A 50 -4.85 15.12 -1.46
N ASP A 51 -4.37 15.68 -2.58
CA ASP A 51 -2.98 15.54 -3.00
C ASP A 51 -2.05 16.51 -2.25
N ILE A 52 -2.60 17.64 -1.77
CA ILE A 52 -1.91 18.69 -1.02
C ILE A 52 -2.91 19.47 -0.16
N ILE A 53 -2.46 19.98 0.99
CA ILE A 53 -3.25 20.80 1.89
C ILE A 53 -2.66 22.21 1.94
N LEU A 54 -3.48 23.24 1.73
CA LEU A 54 -3.17 24.63 2.00
C LEU A 54 -3.87 25.01 3.32
N LEU A 55 -3.10 25.35 4.35
CA LEU A 55 -3.60 25.59 5.69
C LEU A 55 -3.33 27.02 6.13
N ASP A 56 -4.38 27.80 6.31
CA ASP A 56 -4.26 29.14 6.87
C ASP A 56 -3.83 29.07 8.33
N THR A 57 -2.93 29.95 8.77
CA THR A 57 -2.56 30.06 10.19
C THR A 57 -3.75 30.45 11.06
N ASN A 58 -4.68 31.24 10.52
CA ASN A 58 -5.90 31.68 11.20
C ASN A 58 -7.09 30.83 10.76
N ILE A 59 -7.37 29.74 11.50
CA ILE A 59 -8.59 28.92 11.30
C ILE A 59 -9.41 28.88 12.57
N GLN A 60 -10.70 28.62 12.44
CA GLN A 60 -11.59 28.51 13.60
C GLN A 60 -11.51 27.13 14.25
N GLY A 61 -11.70 27.08 15.56
CA GLY A 61 -11.97 25.87 16.34
C GLY A 61 -10.75 25.12 16.89
N MET A 62 -9.60 25.16 16.21
CA MET A 62 -8.36 24.52 16.65
C MET A 62 -7.15 25.32 16.17
N ASP A 63 -6.07 25.31 16.93
CA ASP A 63 -4.80 25.85 16.48
C ASP A 63 -4.31 25.11 15.21
N SER A 64 -4.00 25.87 14.16
CA SER A 64 -3.58 25.34 12.86
C SER A 64 -2.30 24.51 12.94
N PHE A 65 -1.38 24.84 13.86
CA PHE A 65 -0.16 24.08 14.11
C PHE A 65 -0.47 22.73 14.78
N ALA A 66 -1.44 22.71 15.71
CA ALA A 66 -1.93 21.47 16.32
C ALA A 66 -2.59 20.55 15.28
N LEU A 67 -3.41 21.12 14.37
CA LEU A 67 -3.98 20.38 13.25
C LEU A 67 -2.89 19.78 12.36
N CYS A 68 -1.88 20.57 11.98
CA CYS A 68 -0.79 20.07 11.14
C CYS A 68 -0.05 18.92 11.82
N ARG A 69 0.27 19.03 13.12
CA ARG A 69 0.90 17.95 13.87
C ARG A 69 0.05 16.68 13.85
N GLN A 70 -1.24 16.79 14.13
CA GLN A 70 -2.16 15.65 14.09
C GLN A 70 -2.19 14.99 12.70
N LEU A 71 -2.20 15.79 11.62
CA LEU A 71 -2.14 15.29 10.25
C LEU A 71 -0.83 14.55 9.95
N LYS A 72 0.28 14.97 10.56
CA LYS A 72 1.60 14.34 10.35
C LYS A 72 1.82 13.09 11.21
N GLU A 73 1.05 12.92 12.26
CA GLU A 73 1.05 11.71 13.12
C GLU A 73 0.10 10.62 12.59
N ASP A 74 -0.90 10.97 11.80
CA ASP A 74 -1.89 10.03 11.27
C ASP A 74 -1.40 9.31 10.00
N GLU A 75 -1.50 7.99 9.97
CA GLU A 75 -1.04 7.12 8.88
C GLU A 75 -1.67 7.44 7.52
N LEU A 76 -2.90 7.95 7.47
CA LEU A 76 -3.59 8.27 6.21
C LEU A 76 -3.16 9.61 5.63
N SER A 77 -2.71 10.55 6.48
CA SER A 77 -2.44 11.93 6.09
C SER A 77 -0.98 12.37 6.23
N LYS A 78 -0.14 11.64 6.96
CA LYS A 78 1.27 12.03 7.21
C LYS A 78 2.05 12.38 5.95
N ASP A 79 1.74 11.70 4.86
CA ASP A 79 2.41 11.85 3.57
C ASP A 79 1.83 12.94 2.67
N ILE A 80 0.72 13.56 3.06
CA ILE A 80 0.13 14.68 2.32
C ILE A 80 0.94 15.94 2.63
N PRO A 81 1.52 16.64 1.64
CA PRO A 81 2.23 17.89 1.90
C PRO A 81 1.27 18.97 2.42
N VAL A 82 1.68 19.66 3.47
CA VAL A 82 0.96 20.80 4.06
C VAL A 82 1.76 22.06 3.81
N ILE A 83 1.15 23.05 3.17
CA ILE A 83 1.70 24.39 2.97
C ILE A 83 0.90 25.35 3.83
N PHE A 84 1.57 26.08 4.74
CA PHE A 84 0.91 27.13 5.51
C PHE A 84 0.71 28.40 4.67
N ILE A 85 -0.33 29.14 5.00
CA ILE A 85 -0.57 30.51 4.52
C ILE A 85 -0.58 31.40 5.74
N ALA A 86 0.48 32.23 5.89
CA ALA A 86 0.73 33.04 7.08
C ALA A 86 0.77 34.54 6.76
N GLU A 87 0.56 35.38 7.77
CA GLU A 87 0.73 36.83 7.63
C GLU A 87 2.21 37.19 7.39
N LYS A 88 2.46 38.20 6.58
CA LYS A 88 3.81 38.65 6.25
C LYS A 88 4.55 39.18 7.49
N GLY A 89 5.78 38.75 7.69
CA GLY A 89 6.66 39.25 8.75
C GLY A 89 6.58 38.47 10.06
N HIS A 90 5.77 37.43 10.17
CA HIS A 90 5.68 36.56 11.34
C HIS A 90 6.69 35.40 11.25
N ILE A 91 7.99 35.70 11.32
CA ILE A 91 9.09 34.68 11.23
C ILE A 91 8.88 33.55 12.23
N SER A 92 8.35 33.86 13.41
CA SER A 92 8.07 32.85 14.44
C SER A 92 6.99 31.86 14.02
N GLU A 93 6.00 32.27 13.23
CA GLU A 93 4.95 31.38 12.69
C GLU A 93 5.50 30.51 11.56
N GLU A 94 6.34 31.08 10.69
CA GLU A 94 7.00 30.31 9.63
C GLU A 94 7.89 29.22 10.24
N SER A 95 8.69 29.55 11.25
CA SER A 95 9.52 28.55 11.96
C SER A 95 8.69 27.44 12.60
N LYS A 96 7.61 27.79 13.29
CA LYS A 96 6.67 26.82 13.89
C LYS A 96 6.01 25.94 12.85
N ALA A 97 5.67 26.47 11.66
CA ALA A 97 5.08 25.68 10.58
C ALA A 97 6.01 24.53 10.15
N PHE A 98 7.30 24.82 9.98
CA PHE A 98 8.28 23.77 9.65
C PHE A 98 8.51 22.78 10.79
N GLU A 99 8.53 23.25 12.05
CA GLU A 99 8.67 22.38 13.23
C GLU A 99 7.54 21.36 13.36
N VAL A 100 6.31 21.70 12.96
CA VAL A 100 5.17 20.78 12.98
C VAL A 100 5.03 19.93 11.68
N GLY A 101 6.03 20.02 10.78
CA GLY A 101 6.11 19.17 9.60
C GLY A 101 5.50 19.73 8.32
N ALA A 102 5.24 21.04 8.25
CA ALA A 102 4.89 21.67 6.98
C ALA A 102 6.06 21.61 5.99
N VAL A 103 5.74 21.55 4.69
CA VAL A 103 6.75 21.49 3.63
C VAL A 103 7.10 22.86 3.07
N ASP A 104 6.23 23.87 3.28
CA ASP A 104 6.44 25.24 2.83
C ASP A 104 5.50 26.21 3.56
N CYS A 105 5.76 27.53 3.39
CA CYS A 105 4.92 28.62 3.87
C CYS A 105 4.75 29.69 2.80
N ILE A 106 3.52 30.17 2.61
CA ILE A 106 3.15 31.24 1.67
C ILE A 106 2.73 32.45 2.48
N SER A 107 3.41 33.57 2.29
CA SER A 107 3.07 34.81 2.99
C SER A 107 1.91 35.56 2.32
N LYS A 108 1.01 36.13 3.11
CA LYS A 108 -0.02 37.08 2.65
C LYS A 108 0.58 38.49 2.41
N PRO A 109 0.14 39.28 1.42
CA PRO A 109 -0.88 38.91 0.44
C PRO A 109 -0.37 37.85 -0.54
N VAL A 110 -1.23 36.89 -0.83
CA VAL A 110 -0.84 35.71 -1.63
C VAL A 110 -0.57 36.14 -3.07
N ASN A 111 0.63 35.81 -3.57
CA ASN A 111 0.96 35.95 -5.00
C ASN A 111 0.55 34.66 -5.74
N PRO A 112 -0.47 34.70 -6.62
CA PRO A 112 -1.00 33.50 -7.23
C PRO A 112 0.01 32.72 -8.09
N VAL A 113 0.89 33.44 -8.82
CA VAL A 113 1.89 32.83 -9.70
C VAL A 113 2.96 32.09 -8.91
N ILE A 114 3.49 32.73 -7.85
CA ILE A 114 4.49 32.14 -6.98
C ILE A 114 3.88 30.94 -6.22
N SER A 115 2.66 31.10 -5.70
CA SER A 115 1.98 30.05 -4.96
C SER A 115 1.68 28.83 -5.83
N LYS A 116 1.28 29.02 -7.08
CA LYS A 116 1.10 27.95 -8.07
C LYS A 116 2.41 27.18 -8.27
N ALA A 117 3.52 27.87 -8.51
CA ALA A 117 4.82 27.23 -8.72
C ALA A 117 5.26 26.40 -7.50
N ARG A 118 5.04 26.88 -6.27
CA ARG A 118 5.33 26.14 -5.03
C ARG A 118 4.46 24.89 -4.89
N ILE A 119 3.14 25.02 -5.09
CA ILE A 119 2.19 23.91 -5.07
C ILE A 119 2.59 22.82 -6.08
N GLU A 120 2.87 23.22 -7.34
CA GLU A 120 3.32 22.29 -8.39
C GLU A 120 4.63 21.58 -8.03
N THR A 121 5.57 22.29 -7.40
CA THR A 121 6.84 21.72 -6.94
C THR A 121 6.60 20.63 -5.89
N HIS A 122 5.81 20.91 -4.86
CA HIS A 122 5.54 19.93 -3.80
C HIS A 122 4.67 18.76 -4.28
N LEU A 123 3.75 18.98 -5.19
CA LEU A 123 3.01 17.90 -5.86
C LEU A 123 3.91 17.02 -6.72
N LYS A 124 4.91 17.61 -7.41
CA LYS A 124 5.90 16.85 -8.18
C LYS A 124 6.76 15.99 -7.25
N LEU A 125 7.27 16.56 -6.16
CA LEU A 125 8.06 15.84 -5.15
C LEU A 125 7.26 14.69 -4.53
N LYS A 126 5.98 14.93 -4.15
CA LYS A 126 5.10 13.87 -3.66
C LYS A 126 4.97 12.73 -4.67
N ARG A 127 4.66 13.05 -5.93
CA ARG A 127 4.53 12.04 -6.99
C ARG A 127 5.81 11.24 -7.20
N GLN A 128 6.98 11.89 -7.18
CA GLN A 128 8.26 11.21 -7.31
C GLN A 128 8.51 10.27 -6.13
N ARG A 129 8.23 10.72 -4.90
CA ARG A 129 8.32 9.89 -3.71
C ARG A 129 7.37 8.70 -3.78
N ASP A 130 6.10 8.91 -4.14
CA ASP A 130 5.08 7.85 -4.23
C ASP A 130 5.46 6.83 -5.33
N LEU A 131 6.05 7.29 -6.44
CA LEU A 131 6.56 6.41 -7.49
C LEU A 131 7.75 5.57 -7.00
N LEU A 132 8.72 6.19 -6.32
CA LEU A 132 9.85 5.49 -5.73
C LEU A 132 9.39 4.47 -4.68
N ALA A 133 8.43 4.83 -3.84
CA ALA A 133 7.81 3.91 -2.88
C ALA A 133 7.16 2.71 -3.60
N THR A 134 6.37 2.96 -4.65
CA THR A 134 5.74 1.91 -5.46
C THR A 134 6.78 0.98 -6.10
N LEU A 135 7.86 1.54 -6.67
CA LEU A 135 8.96 0.74 -7.23
C LEU A 135 9.67 -0.09 -6.15
N ALA A 136 9.79 0.46 -4.93
CA ALA A 136 10.37 -0.23 -3.79
C ALA A 136 9.44 -1.27 -3.13
N GLU A 137 8.15 -1.30 -3.47
CA GLU A 137 7.13 -2.23 -2.95
C GLU A 137 6.89 -3.45 -3.85
N ARG A 138 7.40 -3.41 -5.10
CA ARG A 138 7.23 -4.50 -6.06
C ARG A 138 8.49 -5.34 -6.20
N ASP A 139 8.30 -6.61 -6.52
CA ASP A 139 9.40 -7.51 -6.95
C ASP A 139 9.77 -7.18 -8.40
N GLY A 140 11.06 -6.94 -8.62
CA GLY A 140 11.56 -6.49 -9.92
C GLY A 140 11.43 -7.51 -11.05
N LEU A 141 11.32 -8.80 -10.74
CA LEU A 141 11.17 -9.86 -11.72
C LEU A 141 9.70 -10.12 -12.05
N THR A 142 8.87 -10.28 -11.04
CA THR A 142 7.48 -10.77 -11.17
C THR A 142 6.44 -9.64 -11.22
N GLY A 143 6.80 -8.45 -10.76
CA GLY A 143 5.90 -7.28 -10.74
C GLY A 143 4.80 -7.31 -9.66
N ILE A 144 4.63 -8.40 -8.91
CA ILE A 144 3.74 -8.46 -7.75
C ILE A 144 4.38 -7.77 -6.53
N ALA A 145 3.70 -7.72 -5.39
CA ALA A 145 4.28 -7.16 -4.18
C ALA A 145 5.56 -7.92 -3.77
N ASN A 146 6.53 -7.19 -3.19
CA ASN A 146 7.70 -7.81 -2.59
C ASN A 146 7.46 -8.11 -1.09
N ARG A 147 8.43 -8.76 -0.43
CA ARG A 147 8.37 -9.12 0.98
C ARG A 147 8.14 -7.91 1.90
N ARG A 148 8.78 -6.76 1.61
CA ARG A 148 8.60 -5.56 2.43
C ARG A 148 7.14 -5.09 2.41
N ARG A 149 6.55 -5.02 1.22
CA ARG A 149 5.14 -4.67 1.08
C ARG A 149 4.21 -5.67 1.76
N PHE A 150 4.52 -6.96 1.66
CA PHE A 150 3.79 -8.00 2.37
C PHE A 150 3.81 -7.77 3.89
N ASP A 151 4.98 -7.51 4.48
CA ASP A 151 5.11 -7.30 5.93
C ASP A 151 4.32 -6.06 6.41
N GLU A 152 4.31 -4.98 5.62
CA GLU A 152 3.53 -3.77 5.88
C GLU A 152 2.01 -4.05 5.88
N VAL A 153 1.53 -4.74 4.83
CA VAL A 153 0.10 -5.05 4.69
C VAL A 153 -0.35 -6.06 5.73
N LEU A 154 0.46 -7.08 6.02
CA LEU A 154 0.17 -8.03 7.10
C LEU A 154 -0.04 -7.32 8.42
N SER A 155 0.86 -6.40 8.79
CA SER A 155 0.75 -5.64 10.04
C SER A 155 -0.51 -4.80 10.11
N LYS A 156 -0.91 -4.19 8.99
CA LYS A 156 -2.13 -3.38 8.87
C LYS A 156 -3.38 -4.24 8.98
N GLU A 157 -3.47 -5.28 8.16
CA GLU A 157 -4.67 -6.13 8.09
C GLU A 157 -4.84 -6.98 9.36
N TYR A 158 -3.75 -7.36 10.02
CA TYR A 158 -3.81 -7.99 11.35
C TYR A 158 -4.47 -7.09 12.40
N LYS A 159 -4.11 -5.79 12.43
CA LYS A 159 -4.73 -4.80 13.33
C LYS A 159 -6.21 -4.58 13.00
N ASN A 160 -6.57 -4.56 11.73
CA ASN A 160 -7.95 -4.45 11.27
C ASN A 160 -8.77 -5.66 11.72
N ALA A 161 -8.28 -6.88 11.45
CA ALA A 161 -8.91 -8.13 11.83
C ALA A 161 -9.07 -8.25 13.36
N LEU A 162 -8.06 -7.82 14.13
CA LEU A 162 -8.13 -7.74 15.60
C LEU A 162 -9.26 -6.84 16.08
N ARG A 163 -9.38 -5.64 15.51
CA ARG A 163 -10.41 -4.66 15.87
C ARG A 163 -11.82 -5.14 15.52
N GLU A 164 -11.95 -5.83 14.38
CA GLU A 164 -13.23 -6.28 13.86
C GLU A 164 -13.62 -7.70 14.33
N HIS A 165 -12.73 -8.38 15.07
CA HIS A 165 -12.87 -9.78 15.48
C HIS A 165 -13.12 -10.73 14.30
N LYS A 166 -12.44 -10.47 13.18
CA LYS A 166 -12.55 -11.25 11.94
C LYS A 166 -11.36 -12.14 11.72
N PRO A 167 -11.53 -13.25 10.97
CA PRO A 167 -10.40 -14.10 10.62
C PRO A 167 -9.47 -13.41 9.60
N ILE A 168 -8.19 -13.73 9.68
CA ILE A 168 -7.19 -13.43 8.67
C ILE A 168 -6.50 -14.73 8.28
N ALA A 169 -6.37 -14.99 6.98
CA ALA A 169 -5.70 -16.17 6.49
C ALA A 169 -4.45 -15.83 5.71
N LEU A 170 -3.50 -16.76 5.72
CA LEU A 170 -2.24 -16.69 5.00
C LEU A 170 -1.95 -18.04 4.36
N ILE A 171 -1.53 -18.01 3.09
CA ILE A 171 -1.01 -19.18 2.37
C ILE A 171 0.44 -18.88 2.01
N MET A 172 1.38 -19.71 2.52
CA MET A 172 2.76 -19.74 2.04
C MET A 172 2.87 -20.76 0.91
N ILE A 173 3.56 -20.40 -0.16
CA ILE A 173 3.65 -21.16 -1.40
C ILE A 173 5.11 -21.27 -1.81
N ASP A 174 5.51 -22.44 -2.32
CA ASP A 174 6.85 -22.66 -2.84
C ASP A 174 6.79 -23.55 -4.07
N ILE A 175 7.60 -23.23 -5.09
CA ILE A 175 7.68 -24.03 -6.31
C ILE A 175 8.48 -25.28 -6.06
N ASP A 176 7.86 -26.44 -6.31
CA ASP A 176 8.45 -27.74 -6.05
C ASP A 176 9.69 -27.99 -6.93
N ASP A 177 10.78 -28.39 -6.26
CA ASP A 177 12.06 -28.76 -6.90
C ASP A 177 12.62 -27.68 -7.85
N PHE A 178 12.38 -26.39 -7.54
CA PHE A 178 12.74 -25.26 -8.42
C PHE A 178 14.24 -25.16 -8.68
N LYS A 179 15.09 -25.51 -7.70
CA LYS A 179 16.53 -25.60 -7.93
C LYS A 179 16.85 -26.60 -9.03
N SER A 180 16.25 -27.80 -9.02
CA SER A 180 16.40 -28.79 -10.07
C SER A 180 15.91 -28.28 -11.43
N PHE A 181 14.84 -27.52 -11.46
CA PHE A 181 14.36 -26.84 -12.66
C PHE A 181 15.43 -25.91 -13.25
N ASN A 182 15.98 -25.01 -12.42
CA ASN A 182 17.04 -24.08 -12.85
C ASN A 182 18.30 -24.79 -13.34
N ASP A 183 18.72 -25.84 -12.65
CA ASP A 183 19.93 -26.59 -12.98
C ASP A 183 19.81 -27.27 -14.37
N HIS A 184 18.60 -27.66 -14.82
CA HIS A 184 18.39 -28.37 -16.08
C HIS A 184 17.88 -27.47 -17.22
N TYR A 185 17.03 -26.47 -16.93
CA TYR A 185 16.45 -25.60 -17.94
C TYR A 185 17.10 -24.21 -18.02
N GLY A 186 17.97 -23.90 -17.06
CA GLY A 186 18.66 -22.62 -16.96
C GLY A 186 17.86 -21.53 -16.26
N HIS A 187 18.55 -20.52 -15.72
CA HIS A 187 17.95 -19.43 -14.93
C HIS A 187 16.95 -18.59 -15.72
N VAL A 188 17.14 -18.42 -17.04
CA VAL A 188 16.20 -17.66 -17.88
C VAL A 188 14.83 -18.34 -17.94
N ALA A 189 14.81 -19.68 -18.06
CA ALA A 189 13.57 -20.46 -18.01
C ALA A 189 12.93 -20.40 -16.61
N GLY A 190 13.76 -20.43 -15.55
CA GLY A 190 13.31 -20.26 -14.18
C GLY A 190 12.66 -18.90 -13.91
N ASP A 191 13.27 -17.82 -14.41
CA ASP A 191 12.70 -16.48 -14.32
C ASP A 191 11.34 -16.37 -15.01
N GLU A 192 11.19 -17.01 -16.17
CA GLU A 192 9.91 -17.03 -16.88
C GLU A 192 8.85 -17.87 -16.14
N ALA A 193 9.26 -19.00 -15.55
CA ALA A 193 8.38 -19.80 -14.70
C ALA A 193 7.91 -18.99 -13.47
N LEU A 194 8.80 -18.27 -12.81
CA LEU A 194 8.45 -17.39 -11.67
C LEU A 194 7.43 -16.32 -12.07
N LYS A 195 7.59 -15.68 -13.25
CA LYS A 195 6.63 -14.68 -13.75
C LYS A 195 5.27 -15.30 -14.01
N GLN A 196 5.23 -16.47 -14.65
CA GLN A 196 3.97 -17.15 -14.96
C GLN A 196 3.24 -17.60 -13.68
N VAL A 197 3.96 -18.19 -12.73
CA VAL A 197 3.43 -18.58 -11.42
C VAL A 197 2.87 -17.35 -10.67
N ALA A 198 3.64 -16.27 -10.57
CA ALA A 198 3.21 -15.03 -9.94
C ALA A 198 1.93 -14.47 -10.57
N HIS A 199 1.89 -14.41 -11.91
CA HIS A 199 0.75 -13.90 -12.65
C HIS A 199 -0.52 -14.75 -12.43
N ILE A 200 -0.38 -16.07 -12.43
CA ILE A 200 -1.53 -16.97 -12.21
C ILE A 200 -2.04 -16.86 -10.77
N ILE A 201 -1.17 -16.80 -9.78
CA ILE A 201 -1.60 -16.61 -8.39
C ILE A 201 -2.36 -15.28 -8.26
N ASP A 202 -1.78 -14.17 -8.75
CA ASP A 202 -2.38 -12.83 -8.69
C ASP A 202 -3.77 -12.82 -9.39
N LYS A 203 -3.88 -13.47 -10.54
CA LYS A 203 -5.14 -13.58 -11.28
C LYS A 203 -6.19 -14.47 -10.60
N THR A 204 -5.77 -15.42 -9.80
CA THR A 204 -6.68 -16.33 -9.07
C THR A 204 -7.28 -15.64 -7.84
N LEU A 205 -6.60 -14.64 -7.27
CA LEU A 205 -7.10 -13.82 -6.18
C LEU A 205 -8.09 -12.79 -6.74
N ASN A 206 -9.39 -13.02 -6.50
CA ASN A 206 -10.46 -12.22 -7.12
C ASN A 206 -10.92 -11.02 -6.29
N ARG A 207 -10.52 -10.93 -4.99
CA ARG A 207 -10.97 -9.85 -4.10
C ARG A 207 -9.91 -8.74 -4.04
N PRO A 208 -10.31 -7.46 -4.07
CA PRO A 208 -9.38 -6.32 -3.98
C PRO A 208 -8.53 -6.29 -2.71
N MET A 209 -8.97 -6.98 -1.64
CA MET A 209 -8.25 -7.05 -0.36
C MET A 209 -7.23 -8.19 -0.31
N ASP A 210 -7.35 -9.18 -1.20
CA ASP A 210 -6.42 -10.30 -1.26
C ASP A 210 -5.12 -9.83 -1.92
N GLN A 211 -3.99 -10.25 -1.39
CA GLN A 211 -2.69 -9.84 -1.91
C GLN A 211 -1.75 -11.03 -2.06
N VAL A 212 -1.09 -11.11 -3.21
CA VAL A 212 0.07 -11.99 -3.40
C VAL A 212 1.36 -11.18 -3.36
N ALA A 213 2.40 -11.76 -2.76
CA ALA A 213 3.74 -11.22 -2.74
C ALA A 213 4.78 -12.29 -3.03
N ARG A 214 5.89 -11.90 -3.66
CA ARG A 214 7.09 -12.75 -3.69
C ARG A 214 7.82 -12.58 -2.37
N TYR A 215 7.83 -13.66 -1.58
CA TYR A 215 8.38 -13.64 -0.24
C TYR A 215 9.91 -13.79 -0.25
N GLY A 216 10.45 -14.55 -1.20
CA GLY A 216 11.89 -14.70 -1.46
C GLY A 216 12.18 -15.86 -2.40
N GLY A 217 13.16 -15.73 -3.31
CA GLY A 217 13.52 -16.81 -4.23
C GLY A 217 12.34 -17.32 -5.05
N GLU A 218 11.96 -18.58 -4.81
CA GLU A 218 10.79 -19.26 -5.38
C GLU A 218 9.56 -19.28 -4.47
N GLU A 219 9.60 -18.53 -3.35
CA GLU A 219 8.54 -18.50 -2.36
C GLU A 219 7.58 -17.33 -2.60
N PHE A 220 6.28 -17.60 -2.45
CA PHE A 220 5.19 -16.62 -2.52
C PHE A 220 4.34 -16.69 -1.25
N ALA A 221 3.67 -15.57 -0.95
CA ALA A 221 2.73 -15.48 0.17
C ALA A 221 1.43 -14.82 -0.29
N CYS A 222 0.28 -15.45 0.01
CA CYS A 222 -1.04 -14.87 -0.22
C CYS A 222 -1.67 -14.49 1.11
N LEU A 223 -1.90 -13.20 1.31
CA LEU A 223 -2.63 -12.66 2.46
C LEU A 223 -4.10 -12.48 2.11
N LEU A 224 -4.97 -13.03 2.93
CA LEU A 224 -6.41 -13.12 2.69
C LEU A 224 -7.18 -12.56 3.91
N PRO A 225 -7.42 -11.25 3.95
CA PRO A 225 -8.24 -10.65 5.01
C PRO A 225 -9.68 -11.17 4.98
N ASP A 226 -10.33 -11.19 6.15
CA ASP A 226 -11.72 -11.64 6.33
C ASP A 226 -12.00 -13.00 5.65
N THR A 227 -11.08 -13.97 5.90
CA THR A 227 -11.11 -15.30 5.28
C THR A 227 -10.88 -16.37 6.34
N ASP A 228 -11.86 -17.27 6.47
CA ASP A 228 -11.79 -18.42 7.35
C ASP A 228 -11.03 -19.61 6.69
N VAL A 229 -10.99 -20.72 7.41
CA VAL A 229 -10.32 -21.96 6.97
C VAL A 229 -10.91 -22.50 5.66
N GLU A 230 -12.24 -22.49 5.52
CA GLU A 230 -12.90 -23.05 4.34
C GLU A 230 -12.70 -22.15 3.11
N GLY A 231 -12.81 -20.83 3.28
CA GLY A 231 -12.49 -19.87 2.21
C GLY A 231 -11.04 -19.97 1.75
N MET A 232 -10.09 -20.14 2.68
CA MET A 232 -8.69 -20.33 2.36
C MET A 232 -8.43 -21.64 1.59
N LYS A 233 -9.09 -22.75 1.95
CA LYS A 233 -8.99 -24.03 1.22
C LYS A 233 -9.41 -23.89 -0.23
N LEU A 234 -10.55 -23.25 -0.48
CA LEU A 234 -11.07 -23.03 -1.84
C LEU A 234 -10.06 -22.23 -2.70
N ILE A 235 -9.45 -21.19 -2.12
CA ILE A 235 -8.45 -20.39 -2.81
C ILE A 235 -7.19 -21.22 -3.08
N ALA A 236 -6.71 -21.99 -2.09
CA ALA A 236 -5.52 -22.82 -2.23
C ALA A 236 -5.70 -23.89 -3.32
N GLU A 237 -6.86 -24.56 -3.36
CA GLU A 237 -7.19 -25.56 -4.39
C GLU A 237 -7.26 -24.91 -5.77
N SER A 238 -7.91 -23.74 -5.89
CA SER A 238 -7.97 -23.00 -7.16
C SER A 238 -6.58 -22.60 -7.65
N ILE A 239 -5.66 -22.17 -6.77
CA ILE A 239 -4.28 -21.87 -7.13
C ILE A 239 -3.56 -23.13 -7.62
N LEU A 240 -3.67 -24.25 -6.89
CA LEU A 240 -3.06 -25.52 -7.29
C LEU A 240 -3.51 -25.96 -8.70
N GLU A 241 -4.80 -25.92 -8.95
CA GLU A 241 -5.37 -26.30 -10.25
C GLU A 241 -4.89 -25.35 -11.36
N ALA A 242 -4.90 -24.03 -11.12
CA ALA A 242 -4.45 -23.05 -12.09
C ALA A 242 -2.97 -23.20 -12.47
N ILE A 243 -2.11 -23.50 -11.48
CA ILE A 243 -0.68 -23.76 -11.73
C ILE A 243 -0.49 -25.07 -12.50
N ARG A 244 -1.17 -26.14 -12.13
CA ARG A 244 -1.14 -27.41 -12.90
C ARG A 244 -1.58 -27.23 -14.35
N ALA A 245 -2.58 -26.38 -14.59
CA ALA A 245 -3.09 -26.06 -15.92
C ALA A 245 -2.08 -25.35 -16.83
N LEU A 246 -1.02 -24.73 -16.27
CA LEU A 246 0.06 -24.15 -17.08
C LEU A 246 0.86 -25.21 -17.85
N GLN A 247 0.88 -26.46 -17.39
CA GLN A 247 1.57 -27.59 -18.02
C GLN A 247 3.05 -27.29 -18.34
N ILE A 248 3.73 -26.49 -17.50
CA ILE A 248 5.16 -26.19 -17.68
C ILE A 248 5.95 -27.47 -17.48
N PRO A 249 6.73 -27.96 -18.47
CA PRO A 249 7.47 -29.23 -18.35
C PRO A 249 8.53 -29.16 -17.24
N HIS A 250 8.56 -30.18 -16.36
CA HIS A 250 9.57 -30.34 -15.31
C HIS A 250 9.93 -31.82 -15.13
N ASN A 251 10.65 -32.38 -16.11
CA ASN A 251 11.01 -33.81 -16.13
C ASN A 251 11.96 -34.27 -15.02
N PHE A 252 12.48 -33.33 -14.25
CA PHE A 252 13.45 -33.58 -13.16
C PHE A 252 12.83 -33.31 -11.77
N SER A 253 11.53 -33.09 -11.70
CA SER A 253 10.80 -32.97 -10.45
C SER A 253 10.57 -34.35 -9.83
N ARG A 254 10.60 -34.42 -8.50
CA ARG A 254 10.25 -35.60 -7.72
C ARG A 254 8.74 -35.80 -7.57
N ALA A 255 7.95 -34.78 -7.86
CA ALA A 255 6.50 -34.80 -7.68
C ALA A 255 5.77 -35.27 -8.95
N THR A 256 6.04 -34.65 -10.08
CA THR A 256 5.36 -34.89 -11.38
C THR A 256 6.26 -34.49 -12.55
N ASN A 257 5.81 -34.71 -13.81
CA ASN A 257 6.55 -34.28 -15.01
C ASN A 257 6.30 -32.81 -15.39
N ILE A 258 5.53 -32.08 -14.57
CA ILE A 258 5.27 -30.65 -14.75
C ILE A 258 5.67 -29.90 -13.50
N LEU A 259 5.86 -28.59 -13.64
CA LEU A 259 6.09 -27.69 -12.52
C LEU A 259 4.85 -27.63 -11.63
N THR A 260 5.04 -27.86 -10.35
CA THR A 260 4.00 -27.82 -9.32
C THR A 260 4.42 -26.91 -8.17
N ILE A 261 3.50 -26.66 -7.28
CA ILE A 261 3.71 -25.88 -6.05
C ILE A 261 3.22 -26.65 -4.83
N SER A 262 3.86 -26.41 -3.71
CA SER A 262 3.38 -26.82 -2.38
C SER A 262 2.85 -25.61 -1.62
N LEU A 263 1.77 -25.79 -0.86
CA LEU A 263 1.12 -24.71 -0.12
C LEU A 263 0.95 -25.13 1.35
N GLY A 264 1.22 -24.17 2.23
CA GLY A 264 0.89 -24.28 3.66
C GLY A 264 0.00 -23.12 4.08
N GLY A 265 -1.12 -23.41 4.72
CA GLY A 265 -2.11 -22.43 5.13
C GLY A 265 -2.24 -22.26 6.63
N ALA A 266 -2.62 -21.06 7.05
CA ALA A 266 -3.07 -20.74 8.40
C ALA A 266 -4.20 -19.72 8.35
N SER A 267 -5.23 -19.92 9.16
CA SER A 267 -6.28 -18.91 9.39
C SER A 267 -6.47 -18.76 10.89
N ILE A 268 -6.43 -17.52 11.37
CA ILE A 268 -6.57 -17.19 12.79
C ILE A 268 -7.49 -15.99 12.97
N ILE A 269 -8.14 -15.90 14.12
CA ILE A 269 -8.73 -14.65 14.61
C ILE A 269 -7.66 -14.02 15.51
N PRO A 270 -7.14 -12.83 15.17
CA PRO A 270 -6.10 -12.17 15.95
C PRO A 270 -6.48 -11.93 17.40
N GLU A 271 -5.50 -12.03 18.30
CA GLU A 271 -5.65 -11.72 19.73
C GLU A 271 -4.66 -10.64 20.15
N HIS A 272 -5.03 -9.87 21.19
CA HIS A 272 -4.16 -8.83 21.75
C HIS A 272 -2.83 -9.41 22.28
N GLY A 273 -1.75 -8.72 22.00
CA GLY A 273 -0.40 -9.08 22.51
C GLY A 273 0.37 -10.06 21.64
N HIS A 274 -0.21 -10.56 20.55
CA HIS A 274 0.50 -11.43 19.61
C HIS A 274 1.15 -10.63 18.46
N ASP A 275 2.35 -11.07 18.03
CA ASP A 275 3.01 -10.54 16.85
C ASP A 275 2.26 -11.01 15.58
N PRO A 276 1.94 -10.13 14.63
CA PRO A 276 1.38 -10.50 13.34
C PRO A 276 2.13 -11.63 12.61
N LYS A 277 3.43 -11.77 12.85
CA LYS A 277 4.26 -12.83 12.23
C LYS A 277 3.96 -14.25 12.72
N ILE A 278 3.15 -14.40 13.77
CA ILE A 278 2.77 -15.74 14.25
C ILE A 278 2.07 -16.56 13.16
N ILE A 279 1.23 -15.90 12.33
CA ILE A 279 0.52 -16.57 11.23
C ILE A 279 1.48 -17.08 10.16
N VAL A 280 2.57 -16.32 9.90
CA VAL A 280 3.62 -16.73 8.94
C VAL A 280 4.29 -18.02 9.42
N GLY A 281 4.66 -18.07 10.70
CA GLY A 281 5.30 -19.27 11.28
C GLY A 281 4.40 -20.52 11.28
N ILE A 282 3.08 -20.34 11.39
CA ILE A 282 2.12 -21.46 11.30
C ILE A 282 2.03 -21.94 9.84
N ALA A 283 1.82 -21.04 8.89
CA ALA A 283 1.72 -21.36 7.47
C ALA A 283 3.01 -22.02 6.92
N ASP A 284 4.18 -21.52 7.34
CA ASP A 284 5.48 -22.09 6.96
C ASP A 284 5.66 -23.54 7.43
N LYS A 285 5.26 -23.85 8.69
CA LYS A 285 5.24 -25.23 9.19
C LYS A 285 4.36 -26.16 8.36
N MET A 286 3.21 -25.66 7.86
CA MET A 286 2.31 -26.43 7.01
C MET A 286 2.88 -26.60 5.60
N LEU A 287 3.55 -25.58 5.06
CA LEU A 287 4.28 -25.68 3.80
C LEU A 287 5.40 -26.74 3.87
N TYR A 288 6.14 -26.75 4.97
CA TYR A 288 7.13 -27.80 5.20
C TYR A 288 6.50 -29.21 5.18
N LYS A 289 5.37 -29.40 5.87
CA LYS A 289 4.63 -30.67 5.84
C LYS A 289 4.13 -31.03 4.44
N ALA A 290 3.70 -30.06 3.64
CA ALA A 290 3.26 -30.28 2.26
C ALA A 290 4.41 -30.82 1.41
N LYS A 291 5.60 -30.23 1.52
CA LYS A 291 6.82 -30.69 0.85
C LYS A 291 7.23 -32.10 1.27
N ASP A 292 7.21 -32.37 2.59
CA ASP A 292 7.59 -33.68 3.16
C ASP A 292 6.60 -34.78 2.79
N SER A 293 5.32 -34.48 2.70
CA SER A 293 4.24 -35.42 2.35
C SER A 293 4.14 -35.75 0.85
N GLY A 294 5.10 -35.32 0.01
CA GLY A 294 5.16 -35.65 -1.41
C GLY A 294 4.81 -34.51 -2.35
N ARG A 295 4.81 -33.26 -1.87
CA ARG A 295 4.66 -32.04 -2.68
C ARG A 295 3.31 -31.92 -3.40
N ASN A 296 3.17 -30.91 -4.29
CA ASN A 296 2.01 -30.70 -5.15
C ASN A 296 0.67 -30.75 -4.38
N ARG A 297 0.61 -30.12 -3.21
CA ARG A 297 -0.55 -30.16 -2.31
C ARG A 297 -0.62 -28.95 -1.39
N PHE A 298 -1.79 -28.82 -0.80
CA PHE A 298 -2.07 -27.88 0.26
C PHE A 298 -2.21 -28.62 1.61
N ILE A 299 -1.61 -28.07 2.68
CA ILE A 299 -1.78 -28.52 4.07
C ILE A 299 -2.12 -27.33 4.98
N LEU A 300 -2.97 -27.62 5.97
CA LEU A 300 -3.40 -26.74 7.06
C LEU A 300 -2.77 -27.14 8.38
#